data_e0d4cfdd4a1a4aeaf541434970a62c87
#
_entry.id   e0d4cfdd4a1a4aeaf541434970a62c87
#
_cell.length_a   1.000
_cell.length_b   1.000
_cell.length_c   1.000
_cell.angle_alpha   90.00
_cell.angle_beta   90.00
_cell.angle_gamma   90.00
#
_symmetry.space_group_name_H-M   'P 1'
#
loop_
_entity.id
_entity.type
_entity.pdbx_description
1 polymer ?
#
loop_
_entity_poly.entity_id
_entity_poly.type
_entity_poly.pdbx_seq_one_letter_code
_entity_poly.pdbx_strand_id
1 'polypeptide(L)'
;YGYFKIFGSSPEAQLIVDNGKAEIHPIAGTFRRTGNDLKDTQAAKELAKDPKENSEHVMLVDLARNDLSRNGSNVLVEKNREIQFFSHVIHLVSKVTCTMKDSAKTFRVVADTFPAGTLSGAPKHKALQLIDKYEKTQRNFYGGAIGYMDFYGNFNHAIIIRSFLSMNNRLHYQAGAGIVAASVPENELQEVYNKLGALDKALLQAEKI
;
A
#
# COMPACT_ATOMS: atom_id res chain seq x y z
N TYR A 1 -10.69 14.25 -14.90
CA TYR A 1 -11.76 13.40 -15.43
C TYR A 1 -13.09 14.14 -15.39
N GLY A 2 -13.43 14.87 -16.48
CA GLY A 2 -14.72 15.53 -16.54
C GLY A 2 -14.95 16.51 -15.40
N TYR A 3 -15.83 16.18 -14.47
CA TYR A 3 -16.27 17.05 -13.37
C TYR A 3 -15.51 16.87 -12.05
N PHE A 4 -14.54 15.96 -12.00
CA PHE A 4 -13.71 15.74 -10.79
C PHE A 4 -12.23 15.69 -11.12
N LYS A 5 -11.38 15.87 -10.10
CA LYS A 5 -9.93 15.74 -10.18
C LYS A 5 -9.43 14.82 -9.08
N ILE A 6 -8.43 14.01 -9.38
CA ILE A 6 -7.67 13.25 -8.39
C ILE A 6 -6.24 13.72 -8.45
N PHE A 7 -5.65 14.03 -7.31
CA PHE A 7 -4.26 14.45 -7.21
C PHE A 7 -3.67 14.05 -5.85
N GLY A 8 -2.40 13.72 -5.84
CA GLY A 8 -1.70 13.26 -4.66
C GLY A 8 -0.36 12.65 -4.98
N SER A 9 0.27 12.05 -3.99
CA SER A 9 1.55 11.36 -4.12
C SER A 9 1.50 10.04 -3.37
N SER A 10 1.12 8.97 -4.07
CA SER A 10 1.10 7.64 -3.50
C SER A 10 2.52 7.11 -3.29
N PRO A 11 2.84 6.61 -2.10
CA PRO A 11 4.15 6.01 -1.81
C PRO A 11 4.24 4.52 -2.17
N GLU A 12 3.16 3.89 -2.64
CA GLU A 12 3.06 2.44 -2.73
C GLU A 12 2.64 1.98 -4.12
N ALA A 13 3.56 1.29 -4.80
CA ALA A 13 3.23 0.52 -6.00
C ALA A 13 2.59 -0.80 -5.58
N GLN A 14 1.47 -1.18 -6.21
CA GLN A 14 0.81 -2.45 -5.93
C GLN A 14 1.35 -3.58 -6.78
N LEU A 15 1.38 -3.39 -8.10
CA LEU A 15 1.82 -4.40 -9.05
C LEU A 15 2.67 -3.73 -10.13
N ILE A 16 3.81 -4.33 -10.41
CA ILE A 16 4.65 -3.98 -11.55
C ILE A 16 4.80 -5.24 -12.41
N VAL A 17 4.60 -5.10 -13.72
CA VAL A 17 4.90 -6.14 -14.71
C VAL A 17 5.89 -5.56 -15.69
N ASP A 18 7.04 -6.19 -15.81
CA ASP A 18 8.08 -5.81 -16.74
C ASP A 18 8.65 -7.04 -17.44
N ASN A 19 8.60 -7.06 -18.75
CA ASN A 19 9.13 -8.13 -19.61
C ASN A 19 8.73 -9.54 -19.14
N GLY A 20 7.45 -9.72 -18.76
CA GLY A 20 6.91 -11.01 -18.32
C GLY A 20 7.25 -11.38 -16.87
N LYS A 21 7.89 -10.51 -16.12
CA LYS A 21 8.11 -10.65 -14.69
C LYS A 21 7.10 -9.76 -13.94
N ALA A 22 6.30 -10.36 -13.05
CA ALA A 22 5.41 -9.61 -12.18
C ALA A 22 6.00 -9.51 -10.78
N GLU A 23 5.83 -8.36 -10.13
CA GLU A 23 6.33 -8.11 -8.78
C GLU A 23 5.37 -7.29 -7.93
N ILE A 24 5.30 -7.64 -6.65
CA ILE A 24 4.57 -6.92 -5.60
C ILE A 24 5.57 -6.60 -4.49
N HIS A 25 5.46 -5.39 -3.95
CA HIS A 25 6.35 -4.90 -2.89
C HIS A 25 5.55 -4.68 -1.60
N PRO A 26 5.33 -5.72 -0.78
CA PRO A 26 4.68 -5.55 0.52
C PRO A 26 5.48 -4.61 1.41
N ILE A 27 4.79 -3.59 1.92
CA ILE A 27 5.34 -2.61 2.86
C ILE A 27 4.52 -2.70 4.13
N ALA A 28 5.18 -2.94 5.27
CA ALA A 28 4.56 -2.87 6.59
C ALA A 28 5.52 -2.23 7.58
N GLY A 29 4.98 -1.77 8.69
CA GLY A 29 5.76 -1.05 9.69
C GLY A 29 6.17 0.34 9.23
N THR A 30 5.88 1.33 10.03
CA THR A 30 6.23 2.72 9.72
C THR A 30 6.77 3.41 10.96
N PHE A 31 8.07 3.63 10.99
CA PHE A 31 8.71 4.44 12.02
C PHE A 31 9.11 5.78 11.42
N ARG A 32 8.90 6.85 12.18
CA ARG A 32 9.23 8.21 11.74
C ARG A 32 10.74 8.43 11.85
N ARG A 33 11.34 9.01 10.81
CA ARG A 33 12.72 9.49 10.87
C ARG A 33 12.81 10.74 11.73
N THR A 34 13.87 10.81 12.52
CA THR A 34 14.19 11.97 13.34
C THR A 34 15.17 12.93 12.67
N GLY A 35 15.84 12.48 11.60
CA GLY A 35 16.93 13.18 10.94
C GLY A 35 18.29 13.02 11.67
N ASN A 36 18.30 12.22 12.72
CA ASN A 36 19.54 11.84 13.42
C ASN A 36 19.86 10.37 13.12
N ASP A 37 20.95 10.11 12.44
CA ASP A 37 21.30 8.77 11.94
C ASP A 37 21.42 7.71 13.05
N LEU A 38 21.92 8.08 14.23
CA LEU A 38 22.02 7.14 15.36
C LEU A 38 20.64 6.75 15.89
N LYS A 39 19.75 7.73 16.07
CA LYS A 39 18.37 7.47 16.50
C LYS A 39 17.58 6.71 15.44
N ASP A 40 17.75 7.06 14.19
CA ASP A 40 17.10 6.40 13.07
C ASP A 40 17.56 4.95 12.91
N THR A 41 18.88 4.68 13.12
CA THR A 41 19.42 3.32 13.15
C THR A 41 18.87 2.51 14.33
N GLN A 42 18.70 3.13 15.51
CA GLN A 42 18.10 2.46 16.65
C GLN A 42 16.62 2.13 16.38
N ALA A 43 15.84 3.08 15.87
CA ALA A 43 14.45 2.88 15.47
C ALA A 43 14.30 1.75 14.44
N ALA A 44 15.23 1.67 13.47
CA ALA A 44 15.24 0.58 12.48
C ALA A 44 15.46 -0.79 13.13
N LYS A 45 16.34 -0.89 14.14
CA LYS A 45 16.54 -2.14 14.90
C LYS A 45 15.34 -2.53 15.74
N GLU A 46 14.61 -1.56 16.28
CA GLU A 46 13.38 -1.78 17.02
C GLU A 46 12.27 -2.26 16.09
N LEU A 47 12.08 -1.61 14.94
CA LEU A 47 11.14 -2.02 13.90
C LEU A 47 11.39 -3.46 13.46
N ALA A 48 12.65 -3.84 13.21
CA ALA A 48 13.01 -5.19 12.79
C ALA A 48 12.65 -6.28 13.82
N LYS A 49 12.51 -5.91 15.10
CA LYS A 49 12.21 -6.81 16.21
C LYS A 49 10.76 -6.74 16.67
N ASP A 50 9.99 -5.78 16.20
CA ASP A 50 8.60 -5.60 16.63
C ASP A 50 7.74 -6.80 16.21
N PRO A 51 7.11 -7.55 17.14
CA PRO A 51 6.36 -8.76 16.82
C PRO A 51 5.08 -8.46 16.02
N LYS A 52 4.41 -7.33 16.29
CA LYS A 52 3.18 -6.92 15.58
C LYS A 52 3.50 -6.61 14.14
N GLU A 53 4.47 -5.72 13.92
CA GLU A 53 4.89 -5.29 12.58
C GLU A 53 5.42 -6.47 11.75
N ASN A 54 6.19 -7.36 12.36
CA ASN A 54 6.67 -8.56 11.69
C ASN A 54 5.54 -9.52 11.31
N SER A 55 4.55 -9.73 12.18
CA SER A 55 3.40 -10.60 11.90
C SER A 55 2.55 -10.05 10.76
N GLU A 56 2.28 -8.74 10.76
CA GLU A 56 1.56 -8.07 9.68
C GLU A 56 2.33 -8.18 8.38
N HIS A 57 3.64 -7.94 8.40
CA HIS A 57 4.48 -8.01 7.22
C HIS A 57 4.51 -9.42 6.60
N VAL A 58 4.68 -10.46 7.42
CA VAL A 58 4.65 -11.86 6.96
C VAL A 58 3.30 -12.18 6.31
N MET A 59 2.19 -11.74 6.90
CA MET A 59 0.85 -11.90 6.33
C MET A 59 0.74 -11.25 4.94
N LEU A 60 1.26 -10.04 4.75
CA LEU A 60 1.25 -9.34 3.46
C LEU A 60 2.15 -10.01 2.42
N VAL A 61 3.31 -10.53 2.82
CA VAL A 61 4.20 -11.31 1.94
C VAL A 61 3.52 -12.60 1.48
N ASP A 62 2.86 -13.34 2.38
CA ASP A 62 2.15 -14.57 2.02
C ASP A 62 0.94 -14.27 1.12
N LEU A 63 0.23 -13.17 1.34
CA LEU A 63 -0.84 -12.73 0.46
C LEU A 63 -0.31 -12.41 -0.95
N ALA A 64 0.80 -11.68 -1.06
CA ALA A 64 1.43 -11.37 -2.34
C ALA A 64 1.90 -12.65 -3.08
N ARG A 65 2.48 -13.61 -2.35
CA ARG A 65 2.84 -14.92 -2.92
C ARG A 65 1.63 -15.67 -3.46
N ASN A 66 0.55 -15.72 -2.69
CA ASN A 66 -0.70 -16.35 -3.10
C ASN A 66 -1.27 -15.67 -4.35
N ASP A 67 -1.37 -14.35 -4.36
CA ASP A 67 -1.92 -13.59 -5.47
C ASP A 67 -1.12 -13.82 -6.77
N LEU A 68 0.20 -13.77 -6.71
CA LEU A 68 1.06 -13.98 -7.87
C LEU A 68 1.04 -15.46 -8.35
N SER A 69 0.88 -16.43 -7.45
CA SER A 69 0.90 -17.85 -7.78
C SER A 69 -0.24 -18.28 -8.72
N ARG A 70 -1.33 -17.53 -8.76
CA ARG A 70 -2.48 -17.81 -9.62
C ARG A 70 -2.14 -17.71 -11.11
N ASN A 71 -1.30 -16.75 -11.47
CA ASN A 71 -0.97 -16.43 -12.87
C ASN A 71 0.52 -16.57 -13.20
N GLY A 72 1.36 -16.81 -12.21
CA GLY A 72 2.80 -16.94 -12.35
C GLY A 72 3.34 -18.33 -11.99
N SER A 73 4.57 -18.56 -12.40
CA SER A 73 5.43 -19.66 -11.95
C SER A 73 6.66 -19.06 -11.27
N ASN A 74 7.43 -19.90 -10.58
CA ASN A 74 8.66 -19.47 -9.90
C ASN A 74 8.42 -18.28 -8.95
N VAL A 75 7.39 -18.39 -8.11
CA VAL A 75 7.10 -17.36 -7.12
C VAL A 75 8.20 -17.33 -6.08
N LEU A 76 8.91 -16.22 -5.96
CA LEU A 76 10.07 -16.04 -5.08
C LEU A 76 9.91 -14.80 -4.21
N VAL A 77 10.39 -14.88 -2.99
CA VAL A 77 10.62 -13.70 -2.14
C VAL A 77 12.07 -13.29 -2.36
N GLU A 78 12.31 -12.39 -3.32
CA GLU A 78 13.66 -11.93 -3.68
C GLU A 78 14.30 -11.12 -2.55
N LYS A 79 13.48 -10.32 -1.85
CA LYS A 79 13.88 -9.54 -0.70
C LYS A 79 12.88 -9.77 0.42
N ASN A 80 13.36 -10.01 1.62
CA ASN A 80 12.52 -10.32 2.77
C ASN A 80 12.85 -9.41 3.94
N ARG A 81 11.90 -8.55 4.31
CA ARG A 81 11.97 -7.65 5.47
C ARG A 81 13.22 -6.77 5.48
N GLU A 82 13.55 -6.19 4.34
CA GLU A 82 14.64 -5.19 4.27
C GLU A 82 14.18 -3.90 4.94
N ILE A 83 15.03 -3.35 5.79
CA ILE A 83 14.84 -2.00 6.31
C ILE A 83 15.19 -1.00 5.21
N GLN A 84 14.24 -0.15 4.87
CA GLN A 84 14.46 0.93 3.91
C GLN A 84 14.22 2.30 4.55
N PHE A 85 15.19 3.20 4.38
CA PHE A 85 15.14 4.56 4.85
C PHE A 85 14.65 5.48 3.72
N PHE A 86 13.49 6.08 3.93
CA PHE A 86 12.95 7.12 3.06
C PHE A 86 13.22 8.51 3.67
N SER A 87 12.82 9.57 3.00
CA SER A 87 13.07 10.94 3.47
C SER A 87 12.53 11.22 4.88
N HIS A 88 11.37 10.66 5.23
CA HIS A 88 10.66 10.95 6.48
C HIS A 88 10.28 9.72 7.32
N VAL A 89 10.44 8.53 6.76
CA VAL A 89 10.00 7.28 7.38
C VAL A 89 11.02 6.15 7.15
N ILE A 90 10.93 5.14 8.01
CA ILE A 90 11.65 3.87 7.91
C ILE A 90 10.59 2.79 7.75
N HIS A 91 10.73 1.93 6.76
CA HIS A 91 9.80 0.83 6.49
C HIS A 91 10.50 -0.52 6.45
N LEU A 92 9.73 -1.58 6.75
CA LEU A 92 10.03 -2.95 6.33
C LEU A 92 9.47 -3.17 4.93
N VAL A 93 10.32 -3.55 4.00
CA VAL A 93 9.95 -3.80 2.61
C VAL A 93 10.36 -5.20 2.18
N SER A 94 9.47 -5.93 1.57
CA SER A 94 9.78 -7.17 0.86
C SER A 94 9.53 -7.02 -0.63
N LYS A 95 10.10 -7.92 -1.42
CA LYS A 95 9.88 -8.01 -2.86
C LYS A 95 9.52 -9.45 -3.21
N VAL A 96 8.28 -9.64 -3.67
CA VAL A 96 7.78 -10.92 -4.16
C VAL A 96 7.65 -10.85 -5.67
N THR A 97 8.20 -11.84 -6.36
CA THR A 97 8.23 -11.87 -7.81
C THR A 97 7.73 -13.19 -8.36
N CYS A 98 7.27 -13.18 -9.60
CA CYS A 98 7.02 -14.40 -10.36
C CYS A 98 7.30 -14.18 -11.85
N THR A 99 7.52 -15.29 -12.58
CA THR A 99 7.50 -15.32 -14.04
C THR A 99 6.06 -15.52 -14.48
N MET A 100 5.53 -14.63 -15.31
CA MET A 100 4.18 -14.77 -15.85
C MET A 100 4.09 -15.97 -16.81
N LYS A 101 3.03 -16.75 -16.67
CA LYS A 101 2.77 -17.90 -17.57
C LYS A 101 2.42 -17.43 -18.98
N ASP A 102 1.86 -16.25 -19.11
CA ASP A 102 1.44 -15.65 -20.36
C ASP A 102 1.46 -14.12 -20.21
N SER A 103 2.39 -13.47 -20.87
CA SER A 103 2.54 -11.99 -20.82
C SER A 103 1.35 -11.24 -21.43
N ALA A 104 0.56 -11.88 -22.30
CA ALA A 104 -0.65 -11.29 -22.85
C ALA A 104 -1.78 -11.17 -21.82
N LYS A 105 -1.65 -11.76 -20.63
CA LYS A 105 -2.68 -11.79 -19.59
C LYS A 105 -2.43 -10.82 -18.44
N THR A 106 -1.70 -9.73 -18.66
CA THR A 106 -1.42 -8.74 -17.60
C THR A 106 -2.70 -8.26 -16.90
N PHE A 107 -3.78 -7.97 -17.62
CA PHE A 107 -5.05 -7.59 -16.97
C PHE A 107 -5.62 -8.67 -16.04
N ARG A 108 -5.38 -9.94 -16.34
CA ARG A 108 -5.80 -11.04 -15.46
C ARG A 108 -5.01 -11.01 -14.15
N VAL A 109 -3.70 -10.77 -14.23
CA VAL A 109 -2.85 -10.62 -13.04
C VAL A 109 -3.30 -9.40 -12.21
N VAL A 110 -3.59 -8.28 -12.85
CA VAL A 110 -4.16 -7.11 -12.17
C VAL A 110 -5.44 -7.48 -11.44
N ALA A 111 -6.40 -8.13 -12.11
CA ALA A 111 -7.69 -8.51 -11.52
C ALA A 111 -7.54 -9.47 -10.33
N ASP A 112 -6.62 -10.41 -10.41
CA ASP A 112 -6.42 -11.43 -9.37
C ASP A 112 -5.59 -10.91 -8.18
N THR A 113 -4.80 -9.83 -8.35
CA THR A 113 -4.03 -9.21 -7.28
C THR A 113 -4.75 -8.02 -6.63
N PHE A 114 -5.70 -7.39 -7.32
CA PHE A 114 -6.49 -6.27 -6.81
C PHE A 114 -7.66 -6.77 -5.89
N PRO A 115 -8.05 -6.00 -4.86
CA PRO A 115 -7.35 -4.82 -4.32
C PRO A 115 -6.09 -5.19 -3.55
N ALA A 116 -5.24 -4.19 -3.30
CA ALA A 116 -4.01 -4.36 -2.52
C ALA A 116 -4.27 -4.95 -1.14
N GLY A 117 -3.40 -5.86 -0.71
CA GLY A 117 -3.49 -6.49 0.61
C GLY A 117 -3.41 -5.49 1.76
N THR A 118 -2.58 -4.47 1.64
CA THR A 118 -2.40 -3.37 2.58
C THR A 118 -3.65 -2.50 2.76
N LEU A 119 -4.57 -2.51 1.80
CA LEU A 119 -5.84 -1.79 1.84
C LEU A 119 -7.07 -2.69 2.07
N SER A 120 -6.88 -4.01 2.10
CA SER A 120 -7.94 -4.99 2.33
C SER A 120 -7.66 -5.84 3.56
N GLY A 121 -6.75 -6.78 3.48
CA GLY A 121 -6.37 -7.69 4.55
C GLY A 121 -6.33 -9.14 4.07
N ALA A 122 -6.02 -10.04 4.99
CA ALA A 122 -5.95 -11.49 4.73
C ALA A 122 -6.80 -12.27 5.74
N PRO A 123 -7.61 -13.24 5.31
CA PRO A 123 -7.91 -13.62 3.92
C PRO A 123 -8.70 -12.53 3.18
N LYS A 124 -8.28 -12.15 1.98
CA LYS A 124 -8.77 -10.99 1.22
C LYS A 124 -10.30 -10.93 1.12
N HIS A 125 -10.93 -12.03 0.73
CA HIS A 125 -12.39 -12.10 0.58
C HIS A 125 -13.13 -11.80 1.90
N LYS A 126 -12.65 -12.35 3.03
CA LYS A 126 -13.25 -12.10 4.34
C LYS A 126 -13.04 -10.68 4.81
N ALA A 127 -11.84 -10.14 4.58
CA ALA A 127 -11.52 -8.75 4.89
C ALA A 127 -12.45 -7.77 4.13
N LEU A 128 -12.67 -7.99 2.84
CA LEU A 128 -13.60 -7.19 2.03
C LEU A 128 -15.04 -7.24 2.54
N GLN A 129 -15.52 -8.43 2.97
CA GLN A 129 -16.84 -8.55 3.60
C GLN A 129 -16.95 -7.74 4.89
N LEU A 130 -15.88 -7.70 5.69
CA LEU A 130 -15.87 -6.94 6.94
C LEU A 130 -15.80 -5.44 6.66
N ILE A 131 -15.02 -5.02 5.69
CA ILE A 131 -14.94 -3.63 5.23
C ILE A 131 -16.34 -3.15 4.79
N ASP A 132 -17.00 -3.90 3.91
CA ASP A 132 -18.35 -3.58 3.42
C ASP A 132 -19.38 -3.49 4.57
N LYS A 133 -19.23 -4.35 5.57
CA LYS A 133 -20.13 -4.38 6.74
C LYS A 133 -19.92 -3.21 7.71
N TYR A 134 -18.67 -2.81 7.95
CA TYR A 134 -18.33 -1.90 9.05
C TYR A 134 -18.00 -0.48 8.61
N GLU A 135 -17.50 -0.27 7.40
CA GLU A 135 -17.27 1.08 6.89
C GLU A 135 -18.61 1.75 6.53
N LYS A 136 -18.85 2.92 7.11
CA LYS A 136 -20.10 3.68 6.91
C LYS A 136 -20.11 4.50 5.63
N THR A 137 -18.96 4.71 5.04
CA THR A 137 -18.78 5.53 3.82
C THR A 137 -18.11 4.71 2.74
N GLN A 138 -18.53 4.93 1.49
CA GLN A 138 -17.89 4.29 0.34
C GLN A 138 -16.47 4.82 0.16
N ARG A 139 -15.55 3.93 -0.17
CA ARG A 139 -14.14 4.27 -0.42
C ARG A 139 -13.93 5.06 -1.70
N ASN A 140 -14.84 4.92 -2.68
CA ASN A 140 -14.71 5.51 -4.01
C ASN A 140 -13.33 5.24 -4.62
N PHE A 141 -12.50 6.28 -4.80
CA PHE A 141 -11.13 6.15 -5.34
C PHE A 141 -10.09 5.72 -4.30
N TYR A 142 -10.40 5.84 -3.00
CA TYR A 142 -9.47 5.43 -1.94
C TYR A 142 -9.21 3.91 -1.99
N GLY A 143 -7.94 3.53 -2.00
CA GLY A 143 -7.56 2.13 -2.16
C GLY A 143 -7.75 1.57 -3.56
N GLY A 144 -8.12 2.42 -4.54
CA GLY A 144 -8.14 2.09 -5.95
C GLY A 144 -6.72 2.05 -6.54
N ALA A 145 -6.63 2.02 -7.86
CA ALA A 145 -5.37 1.92 -8.58
C ALA A 145 -5.27 3.00 -9.67
N ILE A 146 -4.07 3.55 -9.82
CA ILE A 146 -3.72 4.45 -10.91
C ILE A 146 -2.39 4.02 -11.51
N GLY A 147 -2.32 3.93 -12.83
CA GLY A 147 -1.10 3.48 -13.49
C GLY A 147 -1.22 3.51 -14.99
N TYR A 148 -0.30 2.84 -15.63
CA TYR A 148 -0.27 2.72 -17.08
C TYR A 148 0.08 1.30 -17.52
N MET A 149 -0.34 0.95 -18.71
CA MET A 149 0.07 -0.24 -19.46
C MET A 149 0.58 0.18 -20.83
N ASP A 150 1.70 -0.38 -21.25
CA ASP A 150 2.17 -0.23 -22.63
C ASP A 150 1.58 -1.29 -23.55
N PHE A 151 1.86 -1.18 -24.84
CA PHE A 151 1.36 -2.11 -25.87
C PHE A 151 2.07 -3.48 -25.85
N TYR A 152 3.14 -3.64 -25.06
CA TYR A 152 3.86 -4.89 -24.88
C TYR A 152 3.37 -5.66 -23.66
N GLY A 153 2.41 -5.10 -22.89
CA GLY A 153 1.86 -5.70 -21.70
C GLY A 153 2.65 -5.38 -20.42
N ASN A 154 3.66 -4.51 -20.48
CA ASN A 154 4.29 -3.99 -19.28
C ASN A 154 3.29 -3.10 -18.54
N PHE A 155 3.28 -3.18 -17.23
CA PHE A 155 2.29 -2.54 -16.38
C PHE A 155 2.91 -2.02 -15.10
N ASN A 156 2.51 -0.84 -14.69
CA ASN A 156 2.90 -0.29 -13.40
C ASN A 156 1.75 0.51 -12.84
N HIS A 157 1.29 0.15 -11.65
CA HIS A 157 0.28 0.94 -10.96
C HIS A 157 0.58 1.13 -9.48
N ALA A 158 0.17 2.28 -8.98
CA ALA A 158 0.18 2.63 -7.57
C ALA A 158 -1.23 2.53 -6.97
N ILE A 159 -1.30 2.32 -5.66
CA ILE A 159 -2.53 2.39 -4.89
C ILE A 159 -2.93 3.86 -4.74
N ILE A 160 -4.21 4.19 -4.88
CA ILE A 160 -4.68 5.57 -4.64
C ILE A 160 -4.84 5.78 -3.13
N ILE A 161 -3.75 6.20 -2.50
CA ILE A 161 -3.65 6.65 -1.12
C ILE A 161 -2.90 7.98 -1.08
N ARG A 162 -2.93 8.69 0.03
CA ARG A 162 -2.29 10.02 0.14
C ARG A 162 -2.71 10.97 -0.98
N SER A 163 -3.98 10.90 -1.35
CA SER A 163 -4.54 11.61 -2.50
C SER A 163 -5.85 12.29 -2.14
N PHE A 164 -6.14 13.37 -2.85
CA PHE A 164 -7.39 14.09 -2.78
C PHE A 164 -8.28 13.75 -3.98
N LEU A 165 -9.57 13.62 -3.73
CA LEU A 165 -10.61 13.73 -4.73
C LEU A 165 -11.24 15.12 -4.61
N SER A 166 -11.12 15.95 -5.66
CA SER A 166 -11.78 17.24 -5.77
C SER A 166 -13.03 17.11 -6.63
N MET A 167 -14.18 17.36 -6.02
CA MET A 167 -15.49 17.27 -6.69
C MET A 167 -16.50 18.21 -5.99
N ASN A 168 -17.30 18.92 -6.76
CA ASN A 168 -18.36 19.80 -6.24
C ASN A 168 -17.84 20.82 -5.22
N ASN A 169 -16.69 21.45 -5.49
CA ASN A 169 -16.02 22.40 -4.59
C ASN A 169 -15.66 21.84 -3.21
N ARG A 170 -15.48 20.52 -3.11
CA ARG A 170 -15.04 19.83 -1.89
C ARG A 170 -13.83 18.96 -2.18
N LEU A 171 -12.94 18.87 -1.18
CA LEU A 171 -11.84 17.93 -1.16
C LEU A 171 -12.21 16.76 -0.25
N HIS A 172 -12.14 15.56 -0.81
CA HIS A 172 -12.33 14.32 -0.08
C HIS A 172 -11.00 13.59 0.00
N TYR A 173 -10.64 13.12 1.19
CA TYR A 173 -9.45 12.30 1.41
C TYR A 173 -9.71 11.33 2.55
N GLN A 174 -9.03 10.20 2.52
CA GLN A 174 -9.29 9.08 3.44
C GLN A 174 -7.98 8.38 3.81
N ALA A 175 -7.94 7.84 5.01
CA ALA A 175 -6.93 6.89 5.45
C ALA A 175 -7.58 5.81 6.30
N GLY A 176 -6.88 4.69 6.49
CA GLY A 176 -7.29 3.58 7.34
C GLY A 176 -6.08 2.96 8.03
N ALA A 177 -6.35 2.14 9.04
CA ALA A 177 -5.37 1.33 9.75
C ALA A 177 -5.70 -0.15 9.57
N GLY A 178 -4.68 -1.00 9.66
CA GLY A 178 -4.84 -2.45 9.69
C GLY A 178 -5.31 -2.89 11.06
N ILE A 179 -6.42 -3.63 11.12
CA ILE A 179 -6.98 -4.11 12.39
C ILE A 179 -6.64 -5.59 12.55
N VAL A 180 -5.93 -5.91 13.60
CA VAL A 180 -5.58 -7.27 14.02
C VAL A 180 -6.03 -7.54 15.46
N ALA A 181 -5.96 -8.78 15.92
CA ALA A 181 -6.42 -9.15 17.27
C ALA A 181 -5.70 -8.39 18.39
N ALA A 182 -4.46 -7.96 18.17
CA ALA A 182 -3.65 -7.20 19.12
C ALA A 182 -3.80 -5.68 18.98
N SER A 183 -4.65 -5.18 18.07
CA SER A 183 -4.86 -3.76 17.87
C SER A 183 -5.49 -3.10 19.07
N VAL A 184 -4.97 -1.92 19.42
CA VAL A 184 -5.53 -1.03 20.44
C VAL A 184 -6.23 0.12 19.73
N PRO A 185 -7.55 0.32 19.91
CA PRO A 185 -8.34 1.27 19.10
C PRO A 185 -7.76 2.69 19.05
N GLU A 186 -7.24 3.20 20.16
CA GLU A 186 -6.66 4.53 20.26
C GLU A 186 -5.38 4.67 19.41
N ASN A 187 -4.57 3.63 19.38
CA ASN A 187 -3.35 3.61 18.58
C ASN A 187 -3.66 3.53 17.07
N GLU A 188 -4.64 2.72 16.69
CA GLU A 188 -5.07 2.62 15.30
C GLU A 188 -5.71 3.93 14.80
N LEU A 189 -6.50 4.59 15.64
CA LEU A 189 -7.03 5.91 15.32
C LEU A 189 -5.92 6.96 15.17
N GLN A 190 -4.91 6.94 16.07
CA GLN A 190 -3.76 7.81 15.95
C GLN A 190 -2.97 7.56 14.66
N GLU A 191 -2.86 6.31 14.23
CA GLU A 191 -2.24 5.95 12.96
C GLU A 191 -2.99 6.56 11.77
N VAL A 192 -4.32 6.53 11.78
CA VAL A 192 -5.14 7.19 10.76
C VAL A 192 -4.84 8.70 10.71
N TYR A 193 -4.81 9.38 11.84
CA TYR A 193 -4.45 10.81 11.89
C TYR A 193 -3.02 11.07 11.38
N ASN A 194 -2.07 10.23 11.72
CA ASN A 194 -0.69 10.34 11.23
C ASN A 194 -0.62 10.20 9.70
N LYS A 195 -1.42 9.28 9.13
CA LYS A 195 -1.52 9.07 7.67
C LYS A 195 -2.17 10.27 6.96
N LEU A 196 -3.12 10.95 7.59
CA LEU A 196 -3.77 12.16 7.05
C LEU A 196 -2.90 13.42 7.19
N GLY A 197 -2.03 13.47 8.19
CA GLY A 197 -1.27 14.67 8.55
C GLY A 197 -0.40 15.27 7.43
N ALA A 198 0.04 14.48 6.46
CA ALA A 198 0.76 15.00 5.29
C ALA A 198 -0.18 15.77 4.35
N LEU A 199 -1.41 15.28 4.17
CA LEU A 199 -2.44 15.96 3.37
C LEU A 199 -2.91 17.22 4.04
N ASP A 200 -3.15 17.19 5.36
CA ASP A 200 -3.54 18.38 6.15
C ASP A 200 -2.47 19.47 6.06
N LYS A 201 -1.18 19.11 6.16
CA LYS A 201 -0.09 20.06 5.98
C LYS A 201 -0.05 20.68 4.58
N ALA A 202 -0.31 19.88 3.55
CA ALA A 202 -0.36 20.36 2.18
C ALA A 202 -1.49 21.39 1.99
N LEU A 203 -2.66 21.13 2.57
CA LEU A 203 -3.77 22.10 2.56
C LEU A 203 -3.40 23.42 3.24
N LEU A 204 -2.86 23.33 4.47
CA LEU A 204 -2.41 24.53 5.22
C LEU A 204 -1.31 25.32 4.50
N GLN A 205 -0.50 24.66 3.67
CA GLN A 205 0.49 25.36 2.85
C GLN A 205 -0.15 26.03 1.64
N ALA A 206 -1.11 25.36 1.00
CA ALA A 206 -1.81 25.91 -0.15
C ALA A 206 -2.65 27.16 0.19
N GLU A 207 -3.16 27.25 1.41
CA GLU A 207 -3.89 28.45 1.90
C GLU A 207 -3.00 29.70 2.06
N LYS A 208 -1.68 29.54 2.03
CA LYS A 208 -0.70 30.63 2.18
C LYS A 208 -0.19 31.20 0.86
N ILE A 209 -0.59 30.60 -0.26
CA ILE A 209 -0.25 30.99 -1.63
C ILE A 209 -1.36 31.85 -2.20
#